data_e589b30ddc39a4f97bb0b9416a740016
#
_entry.id   e589b30ddc39a4f97bb0b9416a740016
#
_cell.length_a   1.000
_cell.length_b   1.000
_cell.length_c   1.000
_cell.angle_alpha   90.00
_cell.angle_beta   90.00
_cell.angle_gamma   90.00
#
_symmetry.space_group_name_H-M   'P 1'
#
loop_
_entity.id
_entity.type
_entity.pdbx_description
1 polymer ?
#
loop_
_entity_poly.entity_id
_entity_poly.type
_entity_poly.pdbx_seq_one_letter_code
_entity_poly.pdbx_strand_id
1 'polypeptide(L)'
;MFRHNWFGPRDEARQGREATLAQVIEAIDRTAPPTKPRLAEEAGISEQYLSEILQELKRDDIVRKAYVVDDEAIYEAAENVSTLLGGVQGARERSPPTDRGTAVLDLLERLDEVTASQYQAARDEFRGEVPDQPADALESVTNERYSAVVSELKSYTLTTDWPGNRVASDLATVATNLEIIGDRACFISDVTGHDTGESPGFVEERVLEVFDAGTRINELFGTVLFDGEVAAYEELHAEEETVHRDLNELFELVTAYSPELYGYLASVTRALERAIYYWVDAAEIAVRLHSGIKPAHALF
;
A
#
# COMPACT_ATOMS: atom_id res chain seq x y z
N MET A 1 -20.74 61.76 6.79
CA MET A 1 -21.80 60.94 7.37
C MET A 1 -21.23 59.57 7.67
N PHE A 2 -20.57 59.40 8.82
CA PHE A 2 -19.91 58.17 9.21
C PHE A 2 -20.93 57.28 9.92
N ARG A 3 -21.29 56.15 9.35
CA ARG A 3 -22.03 55.10 10.03
C ARG A 3 -21.05 54.31 10.90
N HIS A 4 -21.10 54.54 12.21
CA HIS A 4 -20.49 53.63 13.20
C HIS A 4 -21.31 52.35 13.21
N ASN A 5 -20.72 51.26 12.77
CA ASN A 5 -21.24 49.90 12.99
C ASN A 5 -20.94 49.54 14.45
N TRP A 6 -21.98 49.57 15.28
CA TRP A 6 -21.95 49.06 16.64
C TRP A 6 -22.08 47.52 16.57
N PHE A 7 -20.99 46.84 16.41
CA PHE A 7 -20.95 45.43 16.80
C PHE A 7 -20.66 45.36 18.29
N GLY A 8 -21.64 44.87 19.07
CA GLY A 8 -21.48 44.73 20.51
C GLY A 8 -20.46 43.63 20.86
N PRO A 9 -19.85 43.67 22.07
CA PRO A 9 -18.84 42.67 22.51
C PRO A 9 -19.30 41.21 22.44
N ARG A 10 -20.60 40.94 22.35
CA ARG A 10 -21.19 39.62 22.19
C ARG A 10 -21.09 39.09 20.77
N ASP A 11 -21.11 39.93 19.74
CA ASP A 11 -21.02 39.51 18.33
C ASP A 11 -19.56 39.21 17.94
N GLU A 12 -18.59 39.95 18.48
CA GLU A 12 -17.17 39.67 18.30
C GLU A 12 -16.76 38.36 19.00
N ALA A 13 -17.27 38.09 20.20
CA ALA A 13 -17.04 36.84 20.93
C ALA A 13 -17.68 35.64 20.22
N ARG A 14 -18.81 35.81 19.55
CA ARG A 14 -19.50 34.78 18.77
C ARG A 14 -18.75 34.46 17.48
N GLN A 15 -18.29 35.49 16.75
CA GLN A 15 -17.44 35.31 15.56
C GLN A 15 -16.10 34.62 15.91
N GLY A 16 -15.48 34.98 17.04
CA GLY A 16 -14.28 34.34 17.51
C GLY A 16 -14.48 32.86 17.87
N ARG A 17 -15.65 32.50 18.46
CA ARG A 17 -15.98 31.11 18.79
C ARG A 17 -16.27 30.27 17.57
N GLU A 18 -17.00 30.77 16.59
CA GLU A 18 -17.27 30.09 15.32
C GLU A 18 -15.99 29.86 14.53
N ALA A 19 -15.05 30.82 14.53
CA ALA A 19 -13.73 30.66 13.94
C ALA A 19 -12.91 29.55 14.64
N THR A 20 -12.99 29.47 15.98
CA THR A 20 -12.30 28.43 16.75
C THR A 20 -12.91 27.04 16.53
N LEU A 21 -14.25 26.94 16.42
CA LEU A 21 -14.92 25.70 16.04
C LEU A 21 -14.44 25.20 14.68
N ALA A 22 -14.39 26.06 13.67
CA ALA A 22 -13.89 25.73 12.34
C ALA A 22 -12.41 25.29 12.38
N GLN A 23 -11.57 25.97 13.16
CA GLN A 23 -10.16 25.64 13.33
C GLN A 23 -9.95 24.29 14.00
N VAL A 24 -10.76 23.93 15.00
CA VAL A 24 -10.71 22.61 15.65
C VAL A 24 -11.18 21.52 14.69
N ILE A 25 -12.24 21.74 13.91
CA ILE A 25 -12.73 20.79 12.90
C ILE A 25 -11.65 20.57 11.84
N GLU A 26 -11.03 21.62 11.33
CA GLU A 26 -9.95 21.53 10.34
C GLU A 26 -8.72 20.78 10.90
N ALA A 27 -8.34 21.02 12.15
CA ALA A 27 -7.24 20.30 12.79
C ALA A 27 -7.56 18.80 12.92
N ILE A 28 -8.79 18.43 13.30
CA ILE A 28 -9.22 17.02 13.38
C ILE A 28 -9.19 16.35 12.01
N ASP A 29 -9.73 17.02 10.99
CA ASP A 29 -9.86 16.47 9.63
C ASP A 29 -8.48 16.28 8.96
N ARG A 30 -7.59 17.27 9.13
CA ARG A 30 -6.28 17.27 8.49
C ARG A 30 -5.27 16.33 9.12
N THR A 31 -5.23 16.23 10.45
CA THR A 31 -4.13 15.55 11.17
C THR A 31 -4.60 14.40 12.03
N ALA A 32 -5.92 14.26 12.28
CA ALA A 32 -6.50 13.24 13.15
C ALA A 32 -5.68 12.98 14.44
N PRO A 33 -5.40 14.03 15.26
CA PRO A 33 -4.43 13.92 16.35
C PRO A 33 -4.82 12.83 17.34
N PRO A 34 -3.89 11.96 17.75
CA PRO A 34 -4.19 10.80 18.59
C PRO A 34 -4.61 11.18 20.01
N THR A 35 -4.22 12.36 20.47
CA THR A 35 -4.49 12.79 21.85
C THR A 35 -5.07 14.21 21.88
N LYS A 36 -5.83 14.47 22.96
CA LYS A 36 -6.41 15.78 23.21
C LYS A 36 -5.38 16.91 23.41
N PRO A 37 -4.25 16.72 24.13
CA PRO A 37 -3.19 17.70 24.20
C PRO A 37 -2.64 18.09 22.84
N ARG A 38 -2.41 17.11 21.95
CA ARG A 38 -1.91 17.33 20.60
C ARG A 38 -2.90 18.14 19.75
N LEU A 39 -4.18 17.81 19.83
CA LEU A 39 -5.24 18.59 19.14
C LEU A 39 -5.32 20.04 19.67
N ALA A 40 -5.13 20.24 20.97
CA ALA A 40 -5.11 21.58 21.55
C ALA A 40 -3.92 22.42 21.05
N GLU A 41 -2.75 21.79 20.96
CA GLU A 41 -1.53 22.39 20.39
C GLU A 41 -1.71 22.78 18.92
N GLU A 42 -2.25 21.87 18.10
CA GLU A 42 -2.49 22.11 16.67
C GLU A 42 -3.57 23.16 16.40
N ALA A 43 -4.60 23.18 17.25
CA ALA A 43 -5.63 24.21 17.19
C ALA A 43 -5.22 25.54 17.88
N GLY A 44 -4.04 25.60 18.50
CA GLY A 44 -3.52 26.80 19.15
C GLY A 44 -4.37 27.29 20.33
N ILE A 45 -5.08 26.38 21.04
CA ILE A 45 -5.96 26.68 22.17
C ILE A 45 -5.63 25.86 23.40
N SER A 46 -6.15 26.25 24.57
CA SER A 46 -5.97 25.48 25.79
C SER A 46 -6.80 24.19 25.77
N GLU A 47 -6.31 23.13 26.43
CA GLU A 47 -7.03 21.85 26.56
C GLU A 47 -8.40 22.00 27.24
N GLN A 48 -8.53 22.96 28.17
CA GLN A 48 -9.80 23.25 28.82
C GLN A 48 -10.81 23.82 27.84
N TYR A 49 -10.40 24.78 27.03
CA TYR A 49 -11.26 25.40 26.01
C TYR A 49 -11.57 24.39 24.89
N LEU A 50 -10.59 23.60 24.46
CA LEU A 50 -10.82 22.49 23.54
C LEU A 50 -11.89 21.52 24.06
N SER A 51 -11.92 21.28 25.38
CA SER A 51 -12.91 20.38 25.97
C SER A 51 -14.33 20.89 25.82
N GLU A 52 -14.52 22.18 25.95
CA GLU A 52 -15.82 22.83 25.75
C GLU A 52 -16.25 22.78 24.28
N ILE A 53 -15.31 23.08 23.36
CA ILE A 53 -15.52 22.96 21.90
C ILE A 53 -15.90 21.53 21.49
N LEU A 54 -15.15 20.52 21.96
CA LEU A 54 -15.44 19.12 21.65
C LEU A 54 -16.77 18.63 22.23
N GLN A 55 -17.22 19.16 23.36
CA GLN A 55 -18.56 18.85 23.90
C GLN A 55 -19.66 19.44 23.01
N GLU A 56 -19.47 20.63 22.50
CA GLU A 56 -20.40 21.27 21.57
C GLU A 56 -20.46 20.48 20.25
N LEU A 57 -19.31 20.20 19.63
CA LEU A 57 -19.22 19.43 18.40
C LEU A 57 -19.80 18.00 18.51
N LYS A 58 -19.67 17.37 19.69
CA LYS A 58 -20.30 16.05 19.96
C LYS A 58 -21.79 16.14 20.13
N ARG A 59 -22.29 17.18 20.78
CA ARG A 59 -23.73 17.40 20.95
C ARG A 59 -24.43 17.65 19.62
N ASP A 60 -23.71 18.30 18.69
CA ASP A 60 -24.20 18.65 17.35
C ASP A 60 -23.89 17.54 16.30
N ASP A 61 -23.44 16.35 16.76
CA ASP A 61 -23.07 15.17 15.95
C ASP A 61 -21.98 15.43 14.88
N ILE A 62 -21.23 16.52 15.00
CA ILE A 62 -20.14 16.87 14.07
C ILE A 62 -18.89 16.04 14.35
N VAL A 63 -18.60 15.74 15.64
CA VAL A 63 -17.43 14.94 16.05
C VAL A 63 -17.86 13.76 16.92
N ARG A 64 -17.33 12.56 16.62
CA ARG A 64 -17.55 11.35 17.41
C ARG A 64 -16.28 10.98 18.17
N LYS A 65 -16.45 10.32 19.34
CA LYS A 65 -15.32 9.77 20.06
C LYS A 65 -14.83 8.52 19.31
N ALA A 66 -13.56 8.53 18.90
CA ALA A 66 -12.88 7.35 18.41
C ALA A 66 -11.94 6.80 19.48
N TYR A 67 -11.73 5.49 19.47
CA TYR A 67 -10.61 4.85 20.16
C TYR A 67 -9.44 4.81 19.18
N VAL A 68 -8.29 5.28 19.63
CA VAL A 68 -7.03 5.20 18.87
C VAL A 68 -6.28 4.00 19.42
N VAL A 69 -5.80 3.19 18.53
CA VAL A 69 -4.99 2.03 18.86
C VAL A 69 -3.54 2.50 19.00
N ASP A 70 -2.81 1.95 19.95
CA ASP A 70 -1.38 2.15 20.08
C ASP A 70 -0.69 1.23 19.07
N ASP A 71 -0.10 1.84 18.05
CA ASP A 71 0.46 1.13 16.91
C ASP A 71 1.65 0.23 17.33
N GLU A 72 2.49 0.70 18.25
CA GLU A 72 3.65 -0.06 18.74
C GLU A 72 3.21 -1.27 19.57
N ALA A 73 2.21 -1.08 20.46
CA ALA A 73 1.66 -2.17 21.25
C ALA A 73 0.94 -3.23 20.40
N ILE A 74 0.32 -2.83 19.28
CA ILE A 74 -0.28 -3.78 18.33
C ILE A 74 0.80 -4.54 17.57
N TYR A 75 1.86 -3.88 17.15
CA TYR A 75 2.98 -4.53 16.46
C TYR A 75 3.60 -5.63 17.34
N GLU A 76 3.86 -5.34 18.61
CA GLU A 76 4.35 -6.35 19.57
C GLU A 76 3.35 -7.51 19.80
N ALA A 77 2.07 -7.29 19.55
CA ALA A 77 1.00 -8.27 19.68
C ALA A 77 0.45 -8.77 18.35
N ALA A 78 1.15 -8.53 17.22
CA ALA A 78 0.66 -8.79 15.87
C ALA A 78 0.14 -10.22 15.66
N GLU A 79 0.85 -11.23 16.17
CA GLU A 79 0.44 -12.63 16.12
C GLU A 79 -0.90 -12.90 16.83
N ASN A 80 -1.26 -12.05 17.81
CA ASN A 80 -2.46 -12.19 18.62
C ASN A 80 -3.64 -11.34 18.11
N VAL A 81 -3.39 -10.39 17.22
CA VAL A 81 -4.40 -9.42 16.74
C VAL A 81 -4.63 -9.46 15.24
N SER A 82 -4.09 -10.44 14.54
CA SER A 82 -4.29 -10.61 13.09
C SER A 82 -5.76 -10.54 12.71
N THR A 83 -6.07 -9.68 11.75
CA THR A 83 -7.44 -9.43 11.29
C THR A 83 -7.84 -10.34 10.13
N LEU A 84 -6.88 -10.91 9.39
CA LEU A 84 -7.14 -11.75 8.23
C LEU A 84 -7.34 -13.22 8.59
N LEU A 85 -6.42 -13.79 9.35
CA LEU A 85 -6.42 -15.24 9.61
C LEU A 85 -7.33 -15.66 10.76
N GLY A 86 -7.94 -14.70 11.48
CA GLY A 86 -8.78 -15.02 12.65
C GLY A 86 -8.02 -15.77 13.74
N GLY A 87 -6.70 -15.81 13.63
CA GLY A 87 -5.83 -16.64 14.40
C GLY A 87 -5.48 -16.04 15.73
N VAL A 88 -6.39 -16.18 16.69
CA VAL A 88 -6.01 -16.00 18.08
C VAL A 88 -6.16 -17.33 18.78
N GLN A 89 -5.07 -18.00 19.00
CA GLN A 89 -5.02 -19.02 20.04
C GLN A 89 -5.23 -18.31 21.38
N GLY A 90 -6.48 -18.11 21.76
CA GLY A 90 -6.78 -17.56 23.08
C GLY A 90 -8.03 -16.71 23.21
N ALA A 91 -8.64 -16.20 22.18
CA ALA A 91 -9.89 -15.48 22.25
C ALA A 91 -11.07 -16.45 22.05
N ARG A 92 -11.83 -16.59 23.10
CA ARG A 92 -13.08 -17.34 23.20
C ARG A 92 -13.95 -17.23 21.95
N GLU A 93 -14.35 -18.39 21.42
CA GLU A 93 -15.56 -18.64 20.62
C GLU A 93 -16.05 -17.44 19.77
N ARG A 94 -15.27 -17.05 18.78
CA ARG A 94 -15.78 -16.37 17.59
C ARG A 94 -15.69 -17.39 16.46
N SER A 95 -16.75 -17.45 15.69
CA SER A 95 -16.92 -18.36 14.56
C SER A 95 -15.62 -18.51 13.77
N PRO A 96 -15.32 -19.73 13.27
CA PRO A 96 -14.14 -19.97 12.43
C PRO A 96 -14.11 -18.94 11.31
N PRO A 97 -12.92 -18.60 10.76
CA PRO A 97 -12.84 -17.79 9.56
C PRO A 97 -13.83 -18.40 8.58
N THR A 98 -14.81 -17.62 8.17
CA THR A 98 -15.84 -18.13 7.29
C THR A 98 -15.11 -18.66 6.06
N ASP A 99 -15.51 -19.83 5.52
CA ASP A 99 -15.06 -20.43 4.25
C ASP A 99 -14.77 -19.41 3.14
N ARG A 100 -15.24 -18.24 3.31
CA ARG A 100 -15.27 -17.11 2.39
C ARG A 100 -14.04 -16.19 2.49
N GLY A 101 -13.48 -15.95 3.70
CA GLY A 101 -12.23 -15.18 3.83
C GLY A 101 -11.07 -15.91 3.19
N THR A 102 -11.03 -17.21 3.36
CA THR A 102 -10.10 -18.12 2.69
C THR A 102 -10.24 -18.01 1.16
N ALA A 103 -11.48 -17.93 0.65
CA ALA A 103 -11.72 -17.87 -0.80
C ALA A 103 -11.16 -16.60 -1.46
N VAL A 104 -11.19 -15.43 -0.79
CA VAL A 104 -10.58 -14.20 -1.34
C VAL A 104 -9.07 -14.29 -1.31
N LEU A 105 -8.48 -14.83 -0.23
CA LEU A 105 -7.03 -15.03 -0.15
C LEU A 105 -6.56 -16.05 -1.19
N ASP A 106 -7.28 -17.17 -1.40
CA ASP A 106 -6.98 -18.14 -2.45
C ASP A 106 -7.04 -17.52 -3.86
N LEU A 107 -7.96 -16.57 -4.10
CA LEU A 107 -8.03 -15.85 -5.36
C LEU A 107 -6.87 -14.87 -5.54
N LEU A 108 -6.46 -14.19 -4.46
CA LEU A 108 -5.28 -13.32 -4.46
C LEU A 108 -3.99 -14.11 -4.66
N GLU A 109 -3.84 -15.25 -4.00
CA GLU A 109 -2.69 -16.13 -4.19
C GLU A 109 -2.55 -16.59 -5.64
N ARG A 110 -3.65 -17.00 -6.28
CA ARG A 110 -3.65 -17.34 -7.71
C ARG A 110 -3.33 -16.16 -8.62
N LEU A 111 -3.75 -14.95 -8.25
CA LEU A 111 -3.38 -13.74 -8.98
C LEU A 111 -1.88 -13.47 -8.84
N ASP A 112 -1.33 -13.59 -7.64
CA ASP A 112 0.09 -13.44 -7.37
C ASP A 112 0.93 -14.47 -8.15
N GLU A 113 0.54 -15.73 -8.14
CA GLU A 113 1.20 -16.81 -8.91
C GLU A 113 1.33 -16.49 -10.41
N VAL A 114 0.25 -15.97 -11.04
CA VAL A 114 0.31 -15.63 -12.46
C VAL A 114 1.13 -14.37 -12.71
N THR A 115 1.06 -13.39 -11.83
CA THR A 115 1.87 -12.17 -11.89
C THR A 115 3.37 -12.49 -11.74
N ALA A 116 3.72 -13.35 -10.78
CA ALA A 116 5.10 -13.86 -10.62
C ALA A 116 5.57 -14.61 -11.88
N SER A 117 4.68 -15.40 -12.49
CA SER A 117 4.99 -16.10 -13.75
C SER A 117 5.25 -15.14 -14.91
N GLN A 118 4.45 -14.04 -15.03
CA GLN A 118 4.70 -12.99 -16.01
C GLN A 118 6.05 -12.28 -15.78
N TYR A 119 6.36 -11.99 -14.53
CA TYR A 119 7.63 -11.36 -14.16
C TYR A 119 8.81 -12.26 -14.49
N GLN A 120 8.73 -13.55 -14.19
CA GLN A 120 9.75 -14.52 -14.55
C GLN A 120 9.90 -14.67 -16.07
N ALA A 121 8.80 -14.70 -16.82
CA ALA A 121 8.83 -14.73 -18.29
C ALA A 121 9.56 -13.50 -18.86
N ALA A 122 9.27 -12.31 -18.35
CA ALA A 122 9.94 -11.08 -18.75
C ALA A 122 11.46 -11.11 -18.45
N ARG A 123 11.86 -11.70 -17.32
CA ARG A 123 13.27 -11.94 -16.98
C ARG A 123 13.96 -12.88 -17.97
N ASP A 124 13.32 -13.99 -18.30
CA ASP A 124 13.86 -14.98 -19.23
C ASP A 124 14.01 -14.37 -20.63
N GLU A 125 13.01 -13.62 -21.11
CA GLU A 125 13.06 -12.92 -22.38
C GLU A 125 14.16 -11.84 -22.40
N PHE A 126 14.31 -11.08 -21.28
CA PHE A 126 15.39 -10.13 -21.14
C PHE A 126 16.77 -10.79 -21.23
N ARG A 127 16.90 -12.00 -20.71
CA ARG A 127 18.12 -12.83 -20.80
C ARG A 127 18.33 -13.47 -22.17
N GLY A 128 17.37 -13.33 -23.07
CA GLY A 128 17.40 -13.96 -24.39
C GLY A 128 17.00 -15.44 -24.36
N GLU A 129 16.38 -15.90 -23.28
CA GLU A 129 15.83 -17.23 -23.13
C GLU A 129 14.37 -17.24 -23.59
N VAL A 130 13.88 -18.40 -23.99
CA VAL A 130 12.48 -18.57 -24.40
C VAL A 130 11.69 -19.09 -23.20
N PRO A 131 10.79 -18.30 -22.60
CA PRO A 131 9.97 -18.77 -21.48
C PRO A 131 8.96 -19.82 -21.96
N ASP A 132 8.49 -20.66 -21.05
CA ASP A 132 7.44 -21.65 -21.33
C ASP A 132 6.14 -20.98 -21.80
N GLN A 133 5.80 -19.83 -21.22
CA GLN A 133 4.71 -18.97 -21.64
C GLN A 133 5.21 -17.52 -21.63
N PRO A 134 5.11 -16.78 -22.74
CA PRO A 134 5.43 -15.36 -22.78
C PRO A 134 4.54 -14.56 -21.84
N ALA A 135 5.07 -13.44 -21.32
CA ALA A 135 4.33 -12.60 -20.36
C ALA A 135 2.99 -12.08 -20.91
N ASP A 136 2.94 -11.70 -22.19
CA ASP A 136 1.73 -11.24 -22.88
C ASP A 136 0.67 -12.34 -23.03
N ALA A 137 1.07 -13.60 -23.19
CA ALA A 137 0.15 -14.73 -23.24
C ALA A 137 -0.59 -14.97 -21.91
N LEU A 138 -0.01 -14.53 -20.79
CA LEU A 138 -0.58 -14.63 -19.46
C LEU A 138 -1.49 -13.44 -19.10
N GLU A 139 -1.45 -12.32 -19.83
CA GLU A 139 -2.21 -11.09 -19.54
C GLU A 139 -3.71 -11.35 -19.38
N SER A 140 -4.30 -12.15 -20.28
CA SER A 140 -5.73 -12.47 -20.20
C SER A 140 -6.08 -13.27 -18.93
N VAL A 141 -5.17 -14.12 -18.44
CA VAL A 141 -5.35 -14.89 -17.20
C VAL A 141 -5.24 -13.99 -16.00
N THR A 142 -4.27 -13.06 -15.99
CA THR A 142 -4.11 -12.05 -14.93
C THR A 142 -5.35 -11.19 -14.81
N ASN A 143 -5.88 -10.67 -15.92
CA ASN A 143 -7.11 -9.87 -15.97
C ASN A 143 -8.35 -10.65 -15.48
N GLU A 144 -8.46 -11.95 -15.81
CA GLU A 144 -9.54 -12.81 -15.31
C GLU A 144 -9.45 -13.01 -13.80
N ARG A 145 -8.25 -13.33 -13.29
CA ARG A 145 -8.01 -13.53 -11.85
C ARG A 145 -8.23 -12.25 -11.05
N TYR A 146 -7.73 -11.10 -11.53
CA TYR A 146 -8.03 -9.80 -10.95
C TYR A 146 -9.54 -9.52 -10.86
N SER A 147 -10.25 -9.74 -11.96
CA SER A 147 -11.71 -9.55 -12.02
C SER A 147 -12.43 -10.48 -11.04
N ALA A 148 -11.96 -11.70 -10.85
CA ALA A 148 -12.50 -12.65 -9.88
C ALA A 148 -12.34 -12.15 -8.44
N VAL A 149 -11.16 -11.65 -8.06
CA VAL A 149 -10.91 -11.05 -6.74
C VAL A 149 -11.86 -9.88 -6.49
N VAL A 150 -11.94 -8.92 -7.42
CA VAL A 150 -12.78 -7.73 -7.28
C VAL A 150 -14.27 -8.10 -7.19
N SER A 151 -14.71 -9.08 -7.97
CA SER A 151 -16.09 -9.56 -7.96
C SER A 151 -16.45 -10.22 -6.64
N GLU A 152 -15.55 -11.04 -6.11
CA GLU A 152 -15.75 -11.73 -4.83
C GLU A 152 -15.77 -10.73 -3.66
N LEU A 153 -14.83 -9.79 -3.61
CA LEU A 153 -14.83 -8.69 -2.62
C LEU A 153 -16.13 -7.90 -2.66
N LYS A 154 -16.62 -7.57 -3.86
CA LYS A 154 -17.89 -6.86 -4.02
C LYS A 154 -19.08 -7.69 -3.53
N SER A 155 -19.09 -8.99 -3.79
CA SER A 155 -20.12 -9.90 -3.28
C SER A 155 -20.15 -9.91 -1.76
N TYR A 156 -18.99 -9.93 -1.11
CA TYR A 156 -18.90 -9.92 0.36
C TYR A 156 -19.35 -8.63 0.99
N THR A 157 -18.92 -7.50 0.50
CA THR A 157 -19.31 -6.18 1.03
C THR A 157 -20.84 -5.95 0.95
N LEU A 158 -21.52 -6.66 0.05
CA LEU A 158 -22.97 -6.57 -0.11
C LEU A 158 -23.74 -7.57 0.78
N THR A 159 -23.13 -8.67 1.20
CA THR A 159 -23.83 -9.79 1.83
C THR A 159 -23.44 -10.06 3.28
N THR A 160 -22.33 -9.52 3.74
CA THR A 160 -21.80 -9.76 5.08
C THR A 160 -21.15 -8.51 5.67
N ASP A 161 -21.02 -8.48 7.00
CA ASP A 161 -20.26 -7.44 7.70
C ASP A 161 -18.73 -7.67 7.62
N TRP A 162 -18.30 -8.83 7.14
CA TRP A 162 -16.90 -9.15 6.85
C TRP A 162 -16.64 -8.96 5.33
N PRO A 163 -15.50 -8.44 4.92
CA PRO A 163 -14.34 -8.06 5.75
C PRO A 163 -14.45 -6.66 6.36
N GLY A 164 -15.54 -5.96 6.13
CA GLY A 164 -15.67 -4.53 6.38
C GLY A 164 -15.05 -3.70 5.25
N ASN A 165 -15.52 -2.48 5.08
CA ASN A 165 -15.15 -1.63 3.93
C ASN A 165 -13.64 -1.36 3.83
N ARG A 166 -12.95 -1.23 4.97
CA ARG A 166 -11.51 -0.96 5.00
C ARG A 166 -10.71 -2.14 4.49
N VAL A 167 -10.95 -3.34 5.05
CA VAL A 167 -10.24 -4.57 4.64
C VAL A 167 -10.54 -4.89 3.18
N ALA A 168 -11.79 -4.74 2.73
CA ALA A 168 -12.15 -4.95 1.33
C ALA A 168 -11.42 -3.98 0.40
N SER A 169 -11.28 -2.70 0.79
CA SER A 169 -10.52 -1.70 0.03
C SER A 169 -9.03 -2.04 -0.03
N ASP A 170 -8.45 -2.45 1.11
CA ASP A 170 -7.05 -2.84 1.20
C ASP A 170 -6.76 -4.07 0.31
N LEU A 171 -7.59 -5.12 0.37
CA LEU A 171 -7.45 -6.30 -0.49
C LEU A 171 -7.66 -5.99 -1.99
N ALA A 172 -8.59 -5.09 -2.32
CA ALA A 172 -8.76 -4.62 -3.70
C ALA A 172 -7.54 -3.84 -4.20
N THR A 173 -6.88 -3.08 -3.32
CA THR A 173 -5.63 -2.38 -3.67
C THR A 173 -4.50 -3.37 -3.90
N VAL A 174 -4.35 -4.40 -3.06
CA VAL A 174 -3.38 -5.49 -3.30
C VAL A 174 -3.62 -6.14 -4.66
N ALA A 175 -4.87 -6.48 -4.99
CA ALA A 175 -5.20 -7.05 -6.30
C ALA A 175 -4.81 -6.12 -7.46
N THR A 176 -5.06 -4.81 -7.31
CA THR A 176 -4.67 -3.82 -8.32
C THR A 176 -3.15 -3.70 -8.45
N ASN A 177 -2.41 -3.74 -7.35
CA ASN A 177 -0.96 -3.73 -7.37
C ASN A 177 -0.40 -4.93 -8.13
N LEU A 178 -0.93 -6.13 -7.88
CA LEU A 178 -0.52 -7.35 -8.58
C LEU A 178 -0.81 -7.28 -10.09
N GLU A 179 -1.95 -6.77 -10.49
CA GLU A 179 -2.29 -6.57 -11.91
C GLU A 179 -1.33 -5.57 -12.58
N ILE A 180 -1.01 -4.45 -11.92
CA ILE A 180 -0.04 -3.47 -12.43
C ILE A 180 1.36 -4.09 -12.57
N ILE A 181 1.79 -4.97 -11.66
CA ILE A 181 3.06 -5.66 -11.77
C ILE A 181 3.08 -6.56 -13.01
N GLY A 182 1.99 -7.29 -13.27
CA GLY A 182 1.81 -8.07 -14.50
C GLY A 182 1.93 -7.21 -15.76
N ASP A 183 1.30 -6.05 -15.78
CA ASP A 183 1.41 -5.06 -16.87
C ASP A 183 2.85 -4.58 -17.07
N ARG A 184 3.60 -4.37 -15.98
CA ARG A 184 5.03 -3.99 -16.09
C ARG A 184 5.86 -5.12 -16.67
N ALA A 185 5.58 -6.37 -16.31
CA ALA A 185 6.25 -7.53 -16.88
C ALA A 185 5.97 -7.65 -18.40
N CYS A 186 4.71 -7.51 -18.84
CA CYS A 186 4.36 -7.49 -20.26
C CYS A 186 5.06 -6.33 -21.00
N PHE A 187 5.12 -5.15 -20.40
CA PHE A 187 5.84 -4.01 -20.97
C PHE A 187 7.34 -4.29 -21.14
N ILE A 188 7.99 -4.95 -20.16
CA ILE A 188 9.41 -5.32 -20.25
C ILE A 188 9.61 -6.29 -21.42
N SER A 189 8.77 -7.30 -21.52
CA SER A 189 8.80 -8.29 -22.62
C SER A 189 8.67 -7.62 -23.99
N ASP A 190 7.72 -6.69 -24.15
CA ASP A 190 7.49 -5.95 -25.38
C ASP A 190 8.72 -5.10 -25.77
N VAL A 191 9.27 -4.34 -24.82
CA VAL A 191 10.46 -3.51 -25.06
C VAL A 191 11.69 -4.36 -25.40
N THR A 192 11.87 -5.50 -24.72
CA THR A 192 13.02 -6.40 -24.94
C THR A 192 12.92 -7.09 -26.29
N GLY A 193 11.72 -7.52 -26.70
CA GLY A 193 11.49 -8.20 -27.99
C GLY A 193 11.73 -7.33 -29.22
N HIS A 194 11.76 -6.00 -29.07
CA HIS A 194 11.97 -5.05 -30.17
C HIS A 194 13.43 -4.59 -30.32
N ASP A 195 14.29 -4.84 -29.33
CA ASP A 195 15.66 -4.40 -29.37
C ASP A 195 16.62 -5.54 -29.71
N THR A 196 17.45 -5.32 -30.75
CA THR A 196 18.51 -6.23 -31.18
C THR A 196 19.91 -5.69 -30.86
N GLY A 197 19.99 -4.67 -30.00
CA GLY A 197 21.25 -4.03 -29.60
C GLY A 197 22.09 -4.94 -28.68
N GLU A 198 23.40 -5.01 -28.94
CA GLU A 198 24.33 -5.63 -27.99
C GLU A 198 24.46 -4.74 -26.76
N SER A 199 23.88 -5.14 -25.63
CA SER A 199 24.11 -4.53 -24.32
C SER A 199 25.49 -4.92 -23.79
N PRO A 200 26.24 -4.04 -23.10
CA PRO A 200 27.42 -4.47 -22.35
C PRO A 200 27.00 -5.47 -21.29
N GLY A 201 27.58 -6.66 -21.29
CA GLY A 201 27.18 -7.78 -20.43
C GLY A 201 27.11 -7.45 -18.94
N PHE A 202 27.90 -6.47 -18.45
CA PHE A 202 27.85 -6.08 -17.04
C PHE A 202 26.58 -5.26 -16.69
N VAL A 203 26.01 -4.48 -17.60
CA VAL A 203 24.76 -3.75 -17.39
C VAL A 203 23.59 -4.71 -17.37
N GLU A 204 23.60 -5.68 -18.30
CA GLU A 204 22.63 -6.76 -18.35
C GLU A 204 22.65 -7.59 -17.05
N GLU A 205 23.84 -7.93 -16.56
CA GLU A 205 24.01 -8.66 -15.30
C GLU A 205 23.39 -7.88 -14.12
N ARG A 206 23.61 -6.56 -14.04
CA ARG A 206 23.00 -5.70 -13.00
C ARG A 206 21.48 -5.62 -13.11
N VAL A 207 20.92 -5.58 -14.33
CA VAL A 207 19.46 -5.64 -14.51
C VAL A 207 18.90 -6.99 -14.03
N LEU A 208 19.59 -8.10 -14.31
CA LEU A 208 19.20 -9.42 -13.84
C LEU A 208 19.24 -9.55 -12.31
N GLU A 209 20.23 -8.93 -11.65
CA GLU A 209 20.27 -8.85 -10.18
C GLU A 209 19.03 -8.12 -9.62
N VAL A 210 18.54 -7.07 -10.29
CA VAL A 210 17.30 -6.38 -9.90
C VAL A 210 16.07 -7.29 -10.09
N PHE A 211 16.03 -8.08 -11.17
CA PHE A 211 14.98 -9.08 -11.34
C PHE A 211 14.97 -10.12 -10.21
N ASP A 212 16.16 -10.63 -9.85
CA ASP A 212 16.29 -11.62 -8.76
C ASP A 212 15.84 -11.04 -7.42
N ALA A 213 16.17 -9.80 -7.14
CA ALA A 213 15.72 -9.10 -5.95
C ALA A 213 14.19 -8.85 -5.95
N GLY A 214 13.60 -8.50 -7.10
CA GLY A 214 12.14 -8.39 -7.25
C GLY A 214 11.43 -9.73 -6.98
N THR A 215 11.99 -10.85 -7.46
CA THR A 215 11.49 -12.19 -7.15
C THR A 215 11.50 -12.47 -5.65
N ARG A 216 12.61 -12.11 -4.97
CA ARG A 216 12.72 -12.28 -3.52
C ARG A 216 11.72 -11.40 -2.74
N ILE A 217 11.51 -10.17 -3.17
CA ILE A 217 10.50 -9.27 -2.58
C ILE A 217 9.09 -9.87 -2.74
N ASN A 218 8.77 -10.47 -3.90
CA ASN A 218 7.50 -11.16 -4.10
C ASN A 218 7.34 -12.37 -3.15
N GLU A 219 8.36 -13.21 -2.98
CA GLU A 219 8.33 -14.33 -2.05
C GLU A 219 8.06 -13.88 -0.61
N LEU A 220 8.74 -12.80 -0.17
CA LEU A 220 8.54 -12.21 1.16
C LEU A 220 7.16 -11.57 1.32
N PHE A 221 6.64 -10.90 0.28
CA PHE A 221 5.28 -10.40 0.25
C PHE A 221 4.27 -11.55 0.44
N GLY A 222 4.43 -12.66 -0.29
CA GLY A 222 3.59 -13.85 -0.14
C GLY A 222 3.61 -14.39 1.29
N THR A 223 4.79 -14.47 1.91
CA THR A 223 4.97 -14.89 3.30
C THR A 223 4.22 -13.97 4.27
N VAL A 224 4.28 -12.65 4.08
CA VAL A 224 3.53 -11.70 4.91
C VAL A 224 2.02 -11.83 4.69
N LEU A 225 1.56 -11.86 3.43
CA LEU A 225 0.13 -11.80 3.13
C LEU A 225 -0.58 -13.14 3.38
N PHE A 226 -0.04 -14.25 2.88
CA PHE A 226 -0.72 -15.54 2.87
C PHE A 226 -0.41 -16.36 4.11
N ASP A 227 0.83 -16.35 4.60
CA ASP A 227 1.23 -17.08 5.81
C ASP A 227 1.01 -16.28 7.09
N GLY A 228 0.88 -14.95 7.00
CA GLY A 228 0.69 -14.06 8.15
C GLY A 228 1.97 -13.81 8.96
N GLU A 229 3.12 -14.14 8.40
CA GLU A 229 4.43 -13.94 9.05
C GLU A 229 4.89 -12.49 8.90
N VAL A 230 4.31 -11.58 9.69
CA VAL A 230 4.57 -10.13 9.62
C VAL A 230 6.05 -9.79 9.79
N ALA A 231 6.81 -10.60 10.52
CA ALA A 231 8.25 -10.40 10.71
C ALA A 231 9.05 -10.47 9.40
N ALA A 232 8.56 -11.18 8.37
CA ALA A 232 9.21 -11.24 7.05
C ALA A 232 9.25 -9.86 6.36
N TYR A 233 8.41 -8.90 6.79
CA TYR A 233 8.44 -7.54 6.27
C TYR A 233 9.75 -6.81 6.58
N GLU A 234 10.42 -7.09 7.69
CA GLU A 234 11.73 -6.49 8.01
C GLU A 234 12.79 -6.90 6.97
N GLU A 235 12.76 -8.16 6.55
CA GLU A 235 13.67 -8.67 5.51
C GLU A 235 13.32 -8.07 4.14
N LEU A 236 12.04 -7.97 3.81
CA LEU A 236 11.54 -7.33 2.59
C LEU A 236 12.00 -5.86 2.51
N HIS A 237 11.86 -5.11 3.59
CA HIS A 237 12.27 -3.71 3.64
C HIS A 237 13.80 -3.54 3.48
N ALA A 238 14.60 -4.41 4.08
CA ALA A 238 16.05 -4.41 3.89
C ALA A 238 16.45 -4.73 2.44
N GLU A 239 15.73 -5.63 1.78
CA GLU A 239 15.92 -5.93 0.37
C GLU A 239 15.54 -4.74 -0.52
N GLU A 240 14.40 -4.09 -0.24
CA GLU A 240 13.96 -2.88 -0.93
C GLU A 240 14.99 -1.76 -0.86
N GLU A 241 15.54 -1.44 0.32
CA GLU A 241 16.57 -0.42 0.48
C GLU A 241 17.81 -0.71 -0.40
N THR A 242 18.17 -1.98 -0.51
CA THR A 242 19.29 -2.44 -1.32
C THR A 242 18.99 -2.26 -2.81
N VAL A 243 17.84 -2.73 -3.26
CA VAL A 243 17.38 -2.62 -4.65
C VAL A 243 17.23 -1.17 -5.08
N HIS A 244 16.68 -0.32 -4.21
CA HIS A 244 16.53 1.10 -4.51
C HIS A 244 17.88 1.79 -4.80
N ARG A 245 18.90 1.48 -4.01
CA ARG A 245 20.26 1.96 -4.26
C ARG A 245 20.81 1.43 -5.58
N ASP A 246 20.65 0.14 -5.85
CA ASP A 246 21.15 -0.52 -7.06
C ASP A 246 20.44 0.00 -8.32
N LEU A 247 19.15 0.27 -8.26
CA LEU A 247 18.38 0.91 -9.33
C LEU A 247 18.85 2.33 -9.62
N ASN A 248 19.15 3.12 -8.60
CA ASN A 248 19.69 4.47 -8.78
C ASN A 248 21.07 4.43 -9.46
N GLU A 249 21.98 3.56 -9.01
CA GLU A 249 23.29 3.36 -9.61
C GLU A 249 23.17 2.89 -11.07
N LEU A 250 22.27 1.94 -11.33
CA LEU A 250 22.00 1.42 -12.66
C LEU A 250 21.43 2.50 -13.58
N PHE A 251 20.50 3.31 -13.09
CA PHE A 251 19.92 4.40 -13.86
C PHE A 251 20.94 5.48 -14.21
N GLU A 252 21.81 5.86 -13.28
CA GLU A 252 22.92 6.78 -13.54
C GLU A 252 23.87 6.21 -14.59
N LEU A 253 24.18 4.92 -14.49
CA LEU A 253 25.04 4.23 -15.43
C LEU A 253 24.44 4.23 -16.85
N VAL A 254 23.18 3.82 -16.99
CA VAL A 254 22.46 3.76 -18.27
C VAL A 254 22.35 5.14 -18.92
N THR A 255 22.08 6.19 -18.12
CA THR A 255 21.93 7.56 -18.63
C THR A 255 23.27 8.23 -18.97
N ALA A 256 24.37 7.79 -18.38
CA ALA A 256 25.72 8.28 -18.69
C ALA A 256 26.26 7.76 -20.04
N TYR A 257 25.75 6.64 -20.52
CA TYR A 257 26.09 6.08 -21.82
C TYR A 257 25.19 6.63 -22.94
N SER A 258 25.46 6.27 -24.19
CA SER A 258 24.70 6.78 -25.33
C SER A 258 23.20 6.41 -25.23
N PRO A 259 22.29 7.41 -25.24
CA PRO A 259 20.84 7.15 -25.19
C PRO A 259 20.32 6.29 -26.35
N GLU A 260 21.04 6.29 -27.48
CA GLU A 260 20.67 5.51 -28.67
C GLU A 260 20.91 4.01 -28.48
N LEU A 261 21.88 3.63 -27.61
CA LEU A 261 22.23 2.24 -27.33
C LEU A 261 21.48 1.68 -26.12
N TYR A 262 21.09 2.55 -25.18
CA TYR A 262 20.58 2.10 -23.87
C TYR A 262 19.18 2.62 -23.55
N GLY A 263 18.48 3.23 -24.51
CA GLY A 263 17.15 3.79 -24.28
C GLY A 263 16.15 2.74 -23.77
N TYR A 264 16.24 1.50 -24.25
CA TYR A 264 15.40 0.41 -23.80
C TYR A 264 15.74 -0.01 -22.35
N LEU A 265 17.03 -0.04 -21.96
CA LEU A 265 17.44 -0.38 -20.60
C LEU A 265 16.90 0.62 -19.56
N ALA A 266 16.85 1.91 -19.90
CA ALA A 266 16.20 2.90 -19.04
C ALA A 266 14.71 2.60 -18.86
N SER A 267 14.03 2.16 -19.92
CA SER A 267 12.62 1.76 -19.87
C SER A 267 12.41 0.50 -19.02
N VAL A 268 13.26 -0.52 -19.20
CA VAL A 268 13.25 -1.75 -18.39
C VAL A 268 13.52 -1.43 -16.92
N THR A 269 14.57 -0.65 -16.62
CA THR A 269 14.91 -0.26 -15.24
C THR A 269 13.74 0.46 -14.54
N ARG A 270 13.06 1.37 -15.26
CA ARG A 270 11.87 2.05 -14.72
C ARG A 270 10.67 1.13 -14.52
N ALA A 271 10.49 0.15 -15.40
CA ALA A 271 9.42 -0.83 -15.25
C ALA A 271 9.67 -1.75 -14.04
N LEU A 272 10.93 -2.18 -13.82
CA LEU A 272 11.35 -2.94 -12.65
C LEU A 272 11.16 -2.15 -11.36
N GLU A 273 11.62 -0.89 -11.31
CA GLU A 273 11.39 0.02 -10.18
C GLU A 273 9.91 0.07 -9.79
N ARG A 274 9.02 0.19 -10.79
CA ARG A 274 7.58 0.23 -10.57
C ARG A 274 7.02 -1.09 -10.08
N ALA A 275 7.43 -2.22 -10.65
CA ALA A 275 6.99 -3.54 -10.21
C ALA A 275 7.35 -3.78 -8.74
N ILE A 276 8.60 -3.49 -8.36
CA ILE A 276 9.09 -3.63 -6.99
C ILE A 276 8.32 -2.71 -6.05
N TYR A 277 8.11 -1.45 -6.41
CA TYR A 277 7.31 -0.51 -5.63
C TYR A 277 5.92 -1.06 -5.30
N TYR A 278 5.22 -1.66 -6.27
CA TYR A 278 3.88 -2.19 -6.05
C TYR A 278 3.86 -3.45 -5.19
N TRP A 279 4.89 -4.32 -5.24
CA TRP A 279 5.01 -5.41 -4.28
C TRP A 279 5.26 -4.91 -2.86
N VAL A 280 6.11 -3.90 -2.69
CA VAL A 280 6.37 -3.29 -1.37
C VAL A 280 5.10 -2.65 -0.81
N ASP A 281 4.36 -1.87 -1.61
CA ASP A 281 3.08 -1.28 -1.19
C ASP A 281 2.04 -2.37 -0.83
N ALA A 282 1.99 -3.47 -1.59
CA ALA A 282 1.14 -4.61 -1.26
C ALA A 282 1.56 -5.28 0.06
N ALA A 283 2.87 -5.40 0.34
CA ALA A 283 3.38 -5.94 1.59
C ALA A 283 3.08 -5.02 2.79
N GLU A 284 3.19 -3.70 2.64
CA GLU A 284 2.77 -2.73 3.66
C GLU A 284 1.28 -2.86 4.00
N ILE A 285 0.46 -3.05 2.97
CA ILE A 285 -0.97 -3.32 3.15
C ILE A 285 -1.16 -4.64 3.90
N ALA A 286 -0.42 -5.70 3.55
CA ALA A 286 -0.48 -7.00 4.22
C ALA A 286 -0.12 -6.89 5.71
N VAL A 287 0.96 -6.18 6.07
CA VAL A 287 1.31 -5.89 7.47
C VAL A 287 0.16 -5.20 8.19
N ARG A 288 -0.43 -4.17 7.58
CA ARG A 288 -1.57 -3.45 8.16
C ARG A 288 -2.80 -4.33 8.33
N LEU A 289 -3.06 -5.25 7.41
CA LEU A 289 -4.17 -6.19 7.48
C LEU A 289 -4.01 -7.18 8.63
N HIS A 290 -2.79 -7.65 8.89
CA HIS A 290 -2.50 -8.60 9.96
C HIS A 290 -2.33 -7.95 11.33
N SER A 291 -1.64 -6.81 11.41
CA SER A 291 -1.29 -6.16 12.67
C SER A 291 -2.14 -4.95 13.02
N GLY A 292 -2.83 -4.36 12.05
CA GLY A 292 -3.51 -3.08 12.23
C GLY A 292 -2.57 -1.86 12.24
N ILE A 293 -1.26 -2.08 12.09
CA ILE A 293 -0.21 -1.04 12.08
C ILE A 293 -0.02 -0.49 10.68
N LYS A 294 0.42 0.76 10.61
CA LYS A 294 0.91 1.36 9.37
C LYS A 294 2.43 1.32 9.40
N PRO A 295 3.10 0.50 8.56
CA PRO A 295 4.55 0.46 8.48
C PRO A 295 5.12 1.85 8.17
N ALA A 296 6.34 2.09 8.59
CA ALA A 296 7.07 3.28 8.15
C ALA A 296 7.31 3.16 6.64
N HIS A 297 6.85 4.14 5.88
CA HIS A 297 7.10 4.16 4.45
C HIS A 297 8.59 4.25 4.18
N ALA A 298 9.11 3.37 3.35
CA ALA A 298 10.32 3.66 2.62
C ALA A 298 10.02 4.87 1.70
N LEU A 299 10.84 5.89 1.80
CA LEU A 299 10.72 7.10 0.99
C LEU A 299 11.30 6.79 -0.40
N PHE A 300 10.42 6.55 -1.38
CA PHE A 300 10.79 6.67 -2.78
C PHE A 300 10.82 8.13 -3.22
#